data_03ebe379a84e8aa292604bf0c05cbbd9
#
_entry.id   03ebe379a84e8aa292604bf0c05cbbd9
#
_cell.length_a   1.000
_cell.length_b   1.000
_cell.length_c   1.000
_cell.angle_alpha   90.00
_cell.angle_beta   90.00
_cell.angle_gamma   90.00
#
_symmetry.space_group_name_H-M   'P 1'
#
loop_
_entity.id
_entity.type
_entity.pdbx_description
1 polymer ?
#
loop_
_entity_poly.entity_id
_entity_poly.type
_entity_poly.pdbx_seq_one_letter_code
_entity_poly.pdbx_strand_id
1 'polypeptide(L)'
;LVGSEMCIRDRASLFHTSGGELIYNTVGINKHVGFLASWLIMAAWISVPPAVVMAIMTWVNKTFALGLGTWQMVGCAAVLLVLYFFMSIQNVQFLVKAQAGMLFCNITVTILTGFILLFSGHWHISNFGNIFQSTLDSVYGIPGWVIGMALLITPYFGFETVPQMVEEGDFPIKSSKKAICGSILTCGCIYVFYYFCVAGLDGLKDVYTNFAQDGFLTIATMQNVLGWTFWPIIVGILSCLLGMGASLLGFWMSTVRMLYSMANKNFLPKVFAAVNKNQQPMLPNVFLLVLSLIFIVLQNSSDFMSAFFNLMSFGCCLLYTS
;
A
#
# COMPACT_ATOMS: atom_id res chain seq x y z
N LEU A 1 4.81 -10.03 -14.86
CA LEU A 1 5.33 -9.18 -13.78
C LEU A 1 6.79 -8.80 -14.04
N VAL A 2 7.71 -9.74 -14.10
CA VAL A 2 9.16 -9.46 -14.28
C VAL A 2 9.46 -8.62 -15.51
N GLY A 3 8.70 -8.75 -16.59
CA GLY A 3 8.92 -7.98 -17.83
C GLY A 3 8.56 -6.51 -17.70
N SER A 4 7.40 -6.18 -17.11
CA SER A 4 6.95 -4.79 -16.93
C SER A 4 7.78 -4.02 -15.91
N GLU A 5 8.18 -4.68 -14.82
CA GLU A 5 9.08 -4.13 -13.81
C GLU A 5 10.46 -3.80 -14.37
N MET A 6 10.98 -4.66 -15.26
CA MET A 6 12.23 -4.37 -15.98
C MET A 6 12.09 -3.17 -16.91
N CYS A 7 10.93 -2.98 -17.56
CA CYS A 7 10.68 -1.80 -18.39
C CYS A 7 10.63 -0.52 -17.57
N ILE A 8 9.95 -0.49 -16.43
CA ILE A 8 9.89 0.67 -15.51
C ILE A 8 11.30 0.97 -14.99
N ARG A 9 12.04 -0.05 -14.58
CA ARG A 9 13.43 0.06 -14.14
C ARG A 9 14.32 0.72 -15.19
N ASP A 10 14.22 0.28 -16.43
CA ASP A 10 15.08 0.78 -17.51
C ASP A 10 14.70 2.21 -17.88
N ARG A 11 13.42 2.56 -17.90
CA ARG A 11 12.95 3.93 -18.10
C ARG A 11 13.39 4.86 -16.96
N ALA A 12 13.27 4.44 -15.70
CA ALA A 12 13.75 5.21 -14.55
C ALA A 12 15.26 5.48 -14.60
N SER A 13 16.03 4.65 -15.28
CA SER A 13 17.44 4.87 -15.48
C SER A 13 17.79 5.83 -16.63
N LEU A 14 16.82 6.12 -17.51
CA LEU A 14 16.99 7.04 -18.65
C LEU A 14 16.52 8.47 -18.33
N PHE A 15 15.45 8.57 -17.51
CA PHE A 15 14.81 9.86 -17.19
C PHE A 15 14.99 10.18 -15.70
N HIS A 16 15.80 11.18 -15.40
CA HIS A 16 16.05 11.66 -14.04
C HIS A 16 15.13 12.85 -13.69
N THR A 17 13.81 12.59 -13.76
CA THR A 17 12.80 13.62 -13.51
C THR A 17 11.63 13.03 -12.72
N SER A 18 11.05 13.81 -11.80
CA SER A 18 9.83 13.43 -11.10
C SER A 18 8.64 13.33 -12.06
N GLY A 19 7.66 12.50 -11.73
CA GLY A 19 6.50 12.26 -12.61
C GLY A 19 6.75 11.18 -13.66
N GLY A 20 7.46 10.10 -13.31
CA GLY A 20 7.92 9.02 -14.18
C GLY A 20 6.94 8.62 -15.29
N GLU A 21 5.72 8.15 -14.95
CA GLU A 21 4.72 7.69 -15.92
C GLU A 21 4.24 8.80 -16.85
N LEU A 22 4.12 10.03 -16.34
CA LEU A 22 3.78 11.20 -17.15
C LEU A 22 4.79 11.39 -18.28
N ILE A 23 6.07 11.31 -17.93
CA ILE A 23 7.17 11.55 -18.86
C ILE A 23 7.32 10.38 -19.83
N TYR A 24 7.30 9.14 -19.32
CA TYR A 24 7.48 7.95 -20.12
C TYR A 24 6.40 7.84 -21.21
N ASN A 25 5.13 8.04 -20.85
CA ASN A 25 4.04 7.96 -21.80
C ASN A 25 3.97 9.19 -22.72
N THR A 26 4.38 10.38 -22.23
CA THR A 26 4.44 11.60 -23.06
C THR A 26 5.51 11.48 -24.15
N VAL A 27 6.68 10.93 -23.81
CA VAL A 27 7.79 10.75 -24.76
C VAL A 27 7.57 9.53 -25.66
N GLY A 28 7.04 8.44 -25.11
CA GLY A 28 6.84 7.19 -25.83
C GLY A 28 5.65 7.18 -26.77
N ILE A 29 4.57 7.89 -26.45
CA ILE A 29 3.32 7.86 -27.21
C ILE A 29 2.91 9.28 -27.60
N ASN A 30 2.34 10.04 -26.68
CA ASN A 30 1.99 11.45 -26.86
C ASN A 30 1.58 12.11 -25.54
N LYS A 31 1.44 13.46 -25.57
CA LYS A 31 1.10 14.29 -24.42
C LYS A 31 -0.26 13.95 -23.78
N HIS A 32 -1.26 13.60 -24.57
CA HIS A 32 -2.60 13.30 -24.05
C HIS A 32 -2.65 11.94 -23.36
N VAL A 33 -1.98 10.94 -23.90
CA VAL A 33 -1.85 9.61 -23.28
C VAL A 33 -1.05 9.70 -22.00
N GLY A 34 0.04 10.47 -21.99
CA GLY A 34 0.84 10.71 -20.77
C GLY A 34 0.01 11.32 -19.65
N PHE A 35 -0.79 12.34 -19.96
CA PHE A 35 -1.70 12.96 -18.99
C PHE A 35 -2.76 11.98 -18.48
N LEU A 36 -3.46 11.27 -19.39
CA LEU A 36 -4.53 10.34 -19.02
C LEU A 36 -4.01 9.19 -18.15
N ALA A 37 -2.90 8.57 -18.53
CA ALA A 37 -2.29 7.49 -17.76
C ALA A 37 -1.90 7.95 -16.34
N SER A 38 -1.24 9.11 -16.23
CA SER A 38 -0.84 9.67 -14.95
C SER A 38 -2.04 10.05 -14.07
N TRP A 39 -3.11 10.53 -14.67
CA TRP A 39 -4.34 10.85 -13.96
C TRP A 39 -5.02 9.60 -13.39
N LEU A 40 -5.08 8.52 -14.17
CA LEU A 40 -5.66 7.25 -13.72
C LEU A 40 -4.86 6.62 -12.57
N ILE A 41 -3.52 6.63 -12.68
CA ILE A 41 -2.64 6.14 -11.61
C ILE A 41 -2.80 6.98 -10.34
N MET A 42 -2.81 8.30 -10.49
CA MET A 42 -3.01 9.20 -9.36
C MET A 42 -4.37 8.98 -8.70
N ALA A 43 -5.43 8.75 -9.46
CA ALA A 43 -6.76 8.43 -8.93
C ALA A 43 -6.71 7.14 -8.09
N ALA A 44 -5.92 6.14 -8.51
CA ALA A 44 -5.67 4.95 -7.74
C ALA A 44 -4.95 5.27 -6.41
N TRP A 45 -3.88 6.06 -6.44
CA TRP A 45 -3.11 6.39 -5.23
C TRP A 45 -3.86 7.28 -4.23
N ILE A 46 -4.77 8.13 -4.69
CA ILE A 46 -5.63 8.96 -3.80
C ILE A 46 -6.50 8.11 -2.86
N SER A 47 -6.84 6.88 -3.25
CA SER A 47 -7.64 5.99 -2.41
C SER A 47 -6.88 5.36 -1.26
N VAL A 48 -5.56 5.27 -1.35
CA VAL A 48 -4.74 4.57 -0.36
C VAL A 48 -4.78 5.24 1.01
N PRO A 49 -4.60 6.55 1.17
CA PRO A 49 -4.67 7.21 2.47
C PRO A 49 -5.97 6.95 3.24
N PRO A 50 -7.17 7.16 2.68
CA PRO A 50 -8.41 6.89 3.39
C PRO A 50 -8.59 5.41 3.74
N ALA A 51 -8.24 4.50 2.83
CA ALA A 51 -8.34 3.06 3.08
C ALA A 51 -7.43 2.61 4.23
N VAL A 52 -6.19 3.09 4.24
CA VAL A 52 -5.21 2.75 5.29
C VAL A 52 -5.64 3.25 6.66
N VAL A 53 -6.06 4.51 6.79
CA VAL A 53 -6.48 5.04 8.11
C VAL A 53 -7.72 4.32 8.63
N MET A 54 -8.67 3.97 7.77
CA MET A 54 -9.84 3.19 8.18
C MET A 54 -9.47 1.76 8.58
N ALA A 55 -8.55 1.10 7.89
CA ALA A 55 -8.05 -0.21 8.27
C ALA A 55 -7.36 -0.18 9.65
N ILE A 56 -6.52 0.84 9.91
CA ILE A 56 -5.90 1.05 11.22
C ILE A 56 -6.98 1.23 12.30
N MET A 57 -8.00 2.05 12.05
CA MET A 57 -9.06 2.28 13.03
C MET A 57 -9.92 1.04 13.27
N THR A 58 -10.20 0.25 12.24
CA THR A 58 -10.90 -1.03 12.38
C THR A 58 -10.11 -1.98 13.27
N TRP A 59 -8.79 -2.09 13.08
CA TRP A 59 -7.93 -2.89 13.94
C TRP A 59 -7.93 -2.40 15.38
N VAL A 60 -7.76 -1.09 15.61
CA VAL A 60 -7.79 -0.48 16.96
C VAL A 60 -9.11 -0.78 17.65
N ASN A 61 -10.24 -0.53 16.98
CA ASN A 61 -11.57 -0.74 17.54
C ASN A 61 -11.81 -2.19 17.98
N LYS A 62 -11.35 -3.15 17.15
CA LYS A 62 -11.51 -4.59 17.45
C LYS A 62 -10.56 -5.09 18.51
N THR A 63 -9.28 -4.74 18.41
CA THR A 63 -8.23 -5.21 19.34
C THR A 63 -8.49 -4.73 20.78
N PHE A 64 -8.93 -3.49 20.93
CA PHE A 64 -9.18 -2.88 22.23
C PHE A 64 -10.66 -2.92 22.64
N ALA A 65 -11.52 -3.57 21.86
CA ALA A 65 -12.96 -3.70 22.08
C ALA A 65 -13.64 -2.36 22.47
N LEU A 66 -13.27 -1.27 21.75
CA LEU A 66 -13.73 0.08 22.09
C LEU A 66 -15.20 0.30 21.78
N GLY A 67 -15.84 -0.54 20.97
CA GLY A 67 -17.25 -0.42 20.59
C GLY A 67 -17.57 0.85 19.81
N LEU A 68 -16.60 1.42 19.09
CA LEU A 68 -16.79 2.64 18.32
C LEU A 68 -17.79 2.41 17.18
N GLY A 69 -18.79 3.27 17.11
CA GLY A 69 -19.69 3.31 15.96
C GLY A 69 -18.99 3.83 14.69
N THR A 70 -19.59 3.59 13.53
CA THR A 70 -19.01 3.93 12.23
C THR A 70 -18.57 5.40 12.13
N TRP A 71 -19.41 6.34 12.56
CA TRP A 71 -19.09 7.76 12.53
C TRP A 71 -17.96 8.17 13.49
N GLN A 72 -17.84 7.48 14.62
CA GLN A 72 -16.74 7.70 15.55
C GLN A 72 -15.43 7.21 14.96
N MET A 73 -15.42 6.05 14.29
CA MET A 73 -14.26 5.56 13.55
C MET A 73 -13.86 6.52 12.43
N VAL A 74 -14.81 7.04 11.65
CA VAL A 74 -14.57 8.06 10.63
C VAL A 74 -13.93 9.32 11.24
N GLY A 75 -14.42 9.79 12.38
CA GLY A 75 -13.85 10.95 13.08
C GLY A 75 -12.40 10.70 13.52
N CYS A 76 -12.12 9.57 14.13
CA CYS A 76 -10.76 9.20 14.55
C CYS A 76 -9.82 9.01 13.33
N ALA A 77 -10.29 8.38 12.25
CA ALA A 77 -9.54 8.24 11.02
C ALA A 77 -9.22 9.60 10.38
N ALA A 78 -10.15 10.55 10.41
CA ALA A 78 -9.93 11.91 9.94
C ALA A 78 -8.83 12.62 10.76
N VAL A 79 -8.82 12.49 12.08
CA VAL A 79 -7.76 13.03 12.95
C VAL A 79 -6.41 12.40 12.58
N LEU A 80 -6.35 11.09 12.42
CA LEU A 80 -5.12 10.40 12.02
C LEU A 80 -4.63 10.88 10.66
N LEU A 81 -5.52 11.08 9.70
CA LEU A 81 -5.17 11.61 8.38
C LEU A 81 -4.58 13.01 8.45
N VAL A 82 -5.16 13.88 9.30
CA VAL A 82 -4.63 15.24 9.52
C VAL A 82 -3.22 15.19 10.15
N LEU A 83 -2.95 14.24 11.05
CA LEU A 83 -1.61 14.04 11.61
C LEU A 83 -0.61 13.64 10.51
N TYR A 84 -0.98 12.73 9.61
CA TYR A 84 -0.14 12.37 8.46
C TYR A 84 0.07 13.53 7.49
N PHE A 85 -0.95 14.37 7.28
CA PHE A 85 -0.79 15.61 6.51
C PHE A 85 0.28 16.54 7.14
N PHE A 86 0.24 16.77 8.45
CA PHE A 86 1.27 17.56 9.11
C PHE A 86 2.67 16.93 9.02
N MET A 87 2.76 15.61 9.01
CA MET A 87 4.02 14.93 8.72
C MET A 87 4.47 15.17 7.27
N SER A 88 3.57 15.08 6.29
CA SER A 88 3.89 15.18 4.86
C SER A 88 4.42 16.55 4.43
N ILE A 89 4.12 17.61 5.15
CA ILE A 89 4.64 18.96 4.86
C ILE A 89 5.99 19.27 5.52
N GLN A 90 6.56 18.32 6.25
CA GLN A 90 7.88 18.44 6.83
C GLN A 90 9.00 18.25 5.79
N ASN A 91 10.24 18.45 6.22
CA ASN A 91 11.40 18.25 5.36
C ASN A 91 11.49 16.81 4.85
N VAL A 92 11.86 16.65 3.57
CA VAL A 92 12.03 15.34 2.90
C VAL A 92 12.93 14.38 3.69
N GLN A 93 14.03 14.87 4.25
CA GLN A 93 14.94 14.05 5.05
C GLN A 93 14.27 13.46 6.30
N PHE A 94 13.40 14.24 6.96
CA PHE A 94 12.62 13.74 8.10
C PHE A 94 11.64 12.66 7.65
N LEU A 95 10.91 12.88 6.55
CA LEU A 95 9.95 11.95 6.01
C LEU A 95 10.59 10.61 5.64
N VAL A 96 11.72 10.64 4.93
CA VAL A 96 12.45 9.44 4.51
C VAL A 96 12.96 8.66 5.73
N LYS A 97 13.50 9.33 6.75
CA LYS A 97 13.96 8.69 7.99
C LYS A 97 12.80 8.07 8.77
N ALA A 98 11.67 8.80 8.89
CA ALA A 98 10.48 8.30 9.57
C ALA A 98 9.92 7.06 8.85
N GLN A 99 9.77 7.12 7.53
CA GLN A 99 9.29 6.01 6.72
C GLN A 99 10.23 4.80 6.79
N ALA A 100 11.54 5.00 6.71
CA ALA A 100 12.53 3.93 6.84
C ALA A 100 12.48 3.27 8.22
N GLY A 101 12.32 4.05 9.29
CA GLY A 101 12.18 3.52 10.66
C GLY A 101 10.90 2.69 10.81
N MET A 102 9.76 3.20 10.33
CA MET A 102 8.49 2.48 10.34
C MET A 102 8.57 1.17 9.54
N LEU A 103 9.18 1.20 8.35
CA LEU A 103 9.36 0.02 7.51
C LEU A 103 10.28 -1.01 8.19
N PHE A 104 11.38 -0.58 8.80
CA PHE A 104 12.28 -1.46 9.52
C PHE A 104 11.57 -2.18 10.68
N CYS A 105 10.78 -1.47 11.47
CA CYS A 105 9.96 -2.06 12.53
C CYS A 105 8.97 -3.09 11.98
N ASN A 106 8.29 -2.77 10.87
CA ASN A 106 7.34 -3.67 10.23
C ASN A 106 8.02 -4.96 9.72
N ILE A 107 9.13 -4.83 8.99
CA ILE A 107 9.87 -6.00 8.48
C ILE A 107 10.35 -6.86 9.63
N THR A 108 10.92 -6.26 10.66
CA THR A 108 11.44 -6.98 11.82
C THR A 108 10.33 -7.76 12.53
N VAL A 109 9.20 -7.14 12.83
CA VAL A 109 8.09 -7.84 13.50
C VAL A 109 7.47 -8.91 12.62
N THR A 110 7.41 -8.70 11.31
CA THR A 110 6.89 -9.69 10.35
C THR A 110 7.78 -10.94 10.33
N ILE A 111 9.08 -10.78 10.24
CA ILE A 111 10.04 -11.90 10.26
C ILE A 111 10.01 -12.62 11.61
N LEU A 112 10.05 -11.89 12.73
CA LEU A 112 9.98 -12.48 14.08
C LEU A 112 8.68 -13.25 14.27
N THR A 113 7.54 -12.68 13.84
CA THR A 113 6.24 -13.35 13.92
C THR A 113 6.24 -14.64 13.10
N GLY A 114 6.78 -14.61 11.88
CA GLY A 114 6.92 -15.81 11.05
C GLY A 114 7.67 -16.93 11.77
N PHE A 115 8.82 -16.63 12.37
CA PHE A 115 9.58 -17.62 13.15
C PHE A 115 8.81 -18.10 14.39
N ILE A 116 8.18 -17.20 15.15
CA ILE A 116 7.40 -17.57 16.34
C ILE A 116 6.25 -18.50 15.95
N LEU A 117 5.54 -18.23 14.84
CA LEU A 117 4.47 -19.08 14.36
C LEU A 117 4.98 -20.45 13.91
N LEU A 118 6.12 -20.50 13.22
CA LEU A 118 6.72 -21.76 12.75
C LEU A 118 7.11 -22.68 13.93
N PHE A 119 7.57 -22.12 15.03
CA PHE A 119 7.98 -22.86 16.23
C PHE A 119 6.90 -22.93 17.32
N SER A 120 5.68 -22.49 17.05
CA SER A 120 4.58 -22.46 18.04
C SER A 120 4.03 -23.82 18.47
N GLY A 121 4.40 -24.88 17.78
CA GLY A 121 3.82 -26.23 17.99
C GLY A 121 2.44 -26.44 17.31
N HIS A 122 1.85 -25.40 16.75
CA HIS A 122 0.58 -25.43 16.01
C HIS A 122 0.79 -25.36 14.50
N TRP A 123 2.02 -25.49 14.04
CA TRP A 123 2.37 -25.47 12.63
C TRP A 123 2.60 -26.89 12.11
N HIS A 124 1.83 -27.30 11.11
CA HIS A 124 1.92 -28.65 10.53
C HIS A 124 1.98 -28.59 8.99
N ILE A 125 2.92 -29.33 8.42
CA ILE A 125 3.07 -29.43 6.96
C ILE A 125 1.87 -30.11 6.29
N SER A 126 1.12 -30.93 7.05
CA SER A 126 -0.11 -31.56 6.58
C SER A 126 -1.18 -30.57 6.14
N ASN A 127 -1.16 -29.35 6.68
CA ASN A 127 -2.10 -28.28 6.32
C ASN A 127 -1.93 -27.79 4.87
N PHE A 128 -0.81 -28.13 4.24
CA PHE A 128 -0.56 -27.88 2.82
C PHE A 128 -1.14 -28.93 1.87
N GLY A 129 -1.73 -30.00 2.38
CA GLY A 129 -2.24 -31.12 1.56
C GLY A 129 -3.28 -30.73 0.51
N ASN A 130 -3.91 -29.59 0.66
CA ASN A 130 -4.96 -29.07 -0.20
C ASN A 130 -4.61 -27.67 -0.79
N ILE A 131 -3.35 -27.42 -1.13
CA ILE A 131 -2.87 -26.10 -1.61
C ILE A 131 -3.70 -25.57 -2.79
N PHE A 132 -4.22 -26.44 -3.66
CA PHE A 132 -5.03 -26.03 -4.81
C PHE A 132 -6.54 -26.04 -4.54
N GLN A 133 -6.97 -26.37 -3.33
CA GLN A 133 -8.37 -26.22 -2.91
C GLN A 133 -8.57 -24.82 -2.37
N SER A 134 -9.22 -23.99 -3.17
CA SER A 134 -9.58 -22.64 -2.76
C SER A 134 -10.94 -22.63 -2.08
N THR A 135 -11.09 -21.80 -1.04
CA THR A 135 -12.40 -21.45 -0.46
C THR A 135 -13.13 -20.40 -1.32
N LEU A 136 -12.44 -19.82 -2.29
CA LEU A 136 -13.06 -18.91 -3.27
C LEU A 136 -13.82 -19.74 -4.31
N ASP A 137 -15.07 -19.38 -4.53
CA ASP A 137 -15.87 -19.94 -5.60
C ASP A 137 -15.28 -19.61 -6.97
N SER A 138 -15.54 -20.47 -7.94
CA SER A 138 -15.16 -20.18 -9.32
C SER A 138 -16.00 -19.01 -9.84
N VAL A 139 -15.34 -18.01 -10.41
CA VAL A 139 -16.00 -16.87 -11.04
C VAL A 139 -15.78 -16.95 -12.54
N TYR A 140 -16.87 -16.98 -13.32
CA TYR A 140 -16.83 -17.13 -14.79
C TYR A 140 -16.06 -18.38 -15.26
N GLY A 141 -16.09 -19.48 -14.46
CA GLY A 141 -15.37 -20.72 -14.78
C GLY A 141 -13.86 -20.69 -14.47
N ILE A 142 -13.34 -19.61 -13.91
CA ILE A 142 -11.96 -19.49 -13.47
C ILE A 142 -11.86 -20.09 -12.06
N PRO A 143 -10.96 -21.07 -11.81
CA PRO A 143 -10.77 -21.64 -10.48
C PRO A 143 -10.37 -20.56 -9.46
N GLY A 144 -10.93 -20.63 -8.24
CA GLY A 144 -10.68 -19.63 -7.19
C GLY A 144 -9.21 -19.45 -6.82
N TRP A 145 -8.38 -20.51 -6.93
CA TRP A 145 -6.94 -20.38 -6.69
C TRP A 145 -6.23 -19.49 -7.72
N VAL A 146 -6.69 -19.46 -8.98
CA VAL A 146 -6.16 -18.53 -10.01
C VAL A 146 -6.51 -17.08 -9.66
N ILE A 147 -7.74 -16.86 -9.19
CA ILE A 147 -8.18 -15.54 -8.71
C ILE A 147 -7.33 -15.11 -7.51
N GLY A 148 -7.07 -16.02 -6.56
CA GLY A 148 -6.17 -15.78 -5.43
C GLY A 148 -4.77 -15.39 -5.86
N MET A 149 -4.19 -16.07 -6.85
CA MET A 149 -2.88 -15.69 -7.42
C MET A 149 -2.89 -14.29 -8.02
N ALA A 150 -3.96 -13.90 -8.72
CA ALA A 150 -4.09 -12.54 -9.25
C ALA A 150 -4.16 -11.48 -8.15
N LEU A 151 -4.84 -11.77 -7.04
CA LEU A 151 -4.92 -10.87 -5.88
C LEU A 151 -3.58 -10.69 -5.16
N LEU A 152 -2.69 -11.69 -5.20
CA LEU A 152 -1.35 -11.61 -4.61
C LEU A 152 -0.41 -10.61 -5.33
N ILE A 153 -0.81 -10.03 -6.44
CA ILE A 153 -0.11 -8.91 -7.08
C ILE A 153 -0.25 -7.62 -6.25
N THR A 154 -1.39 -7.43 -5.59
CA THR A 154 -1.71 -6.21 -4.86
C THR A 154 -0.67 -5.80 -3.80
N PRO A 155 -0.10 -6.71 -2.98
CA PRO A 155 0.94 -6.37 -2.02
C PRO A 155 2.26 -5.88 -2.63
N TYR A 156 2.47 -6.08 -3.94
CA TYR A 156 3.66 -5.58 -4.63
C TYR A 156 3.51 -4.14 -5.14
N PHE A 157 2.31 -3.56 -5.08
CA PHE A 157 2.12 -2.16 -5.46
C PHE A 157 2.94 -1.25 -4.56
N GLY A 158 3.59 -0.25 -5.16
CA GLY A 158 4.42 0.71 -4.46
C GLY A 158 5.84 0.85 -5.03
N PHE A 159 6.40 -0.14 -5.73
CA PHE A 159 7.71 -0.01 -6.37
C PHE A 159 7.71 1.05 -7.48
N GLU A 160 6.57 1.31 -8.09
CA GLU A 160 6.33 2.36 -9.08
C GLU A 160 6.39 3.78 -8.49
N THR A 161 6.40 3.89 -7.17
CA THR A 161 6.57 5.19 -6.50
C THR A 161 8.01 5.68 -6.53
N VAL A 162 8.99 4.78 -6.70
CA VAL A 162 10.42 5.11 -6.76
C VAL A 162 10.74 6.12 -7.86
N PRO A 163 10.28 5.96 -9.13
CA PRO A 163 10.50 6.94 -10.18
C PRO A 163 9.96 8.34 -9.88
N GLN A 164 8.95 8.47 -9.03
CA GLN A 164 8.39 9.78 -8.66
C GLN A 164 9.32 10.59 -7.77
N MET A 165 10.23 9.92 -7.07
CA MET A 165 11.12 10.53 -6.07
C MET A 165 12.58 10.57 -6.51
N VAL A 166 12.90 10.13 -7.72
CA VAL A 166 14.30 10.04 -8.22
C VAL A 166 14.97 11.41 -8.26
N GLU A 167 14.22 12.47 -8.57
CA GLU A 167 14.75 13.84 -8.65
C GLU A 167 15.18 14.42 -7.29
N GLU A 168 14.60 13.91 -6.19
CA GLU A 168 14.92 14.35 -4.83
C GLU A 168 16.03 13.53 -4.16
N GLY A 169 16.41 12.43 -4.80
CA GLY A 169 17.42 11.52 -4.30
C GLY A 169 18.83 11.96 -4.68
N ASP A 170 19.67 12.24 -3.67
CA ASP A 170 21.11 12.46 -3.87
C ASP A 170 21.85 11.13 -4.04
N PHE A 171 21.48 10.38 -5.09
CA PHE A 171 22.10 9.09 -5.42
C PHE A 171 22.29 8.93 -6.94
N PRO A 172 23.29 8.15 -7.37
CA PRO A 172 23.52 7.88 -8.78
C PRO A 172 22.31 7.20 -9.43
N ILE A 173 21.91 7.62 -10.62
CA ILE A 173 20.75 7.07 -11.38
C ILE A 173 20.80 5.53 -11.45
N LYS A 174 22.01 4.95 -11.58
CA LYS A 174 22.22 3.50 -11.59
C LYS A 174 21.75 2.81 -10.28
N SER A 175 21.65 3.54 -9.18
CA SER A 175 21.18 3.02 -7.89
C SER A 175 19.66 2.84 -7.86
N SER A 176 18.87 3.61 -8.64
CA SER A 176 17.44 3.40 -8.80
C SER A 176 17.11 2.00 -9.30
N LYS A 177 17.92 1.50 -10.22
CA LYS A 177 17.84 0.13 -10.76
C LYS A 177 17.97 -0.93 -9.65
N LYS A 178 18.99 -0.75 -8.78
CA LYS A 178 19.22 -1.65 -7.65
C LYS A 178 18.10 -1.53 -6.59
N ALA A 179 17.59 -0.33 -6.37
CA ALA A 179 16.51 -0.09 -5.41
C ALA A 179 15.22 -0.80 -5.85
N ILE A 180 14.80 -0.66 -7.11
CA ILE A 180 13.58 -1.28 -7.65
C ILE A 180 13.71 -2.81 -7.63
N CYS A 181 14.76 -3.38 -8.22
CA CYS A 181 14.94 -4.84 -8.24
C CYS A 181 15.14 -5.41 -6.83
N GLY A 182 15.90 -4.71 -5.98
CA GLY A 182 16.14 -5.12 -4.60
C GLY A 182 14.86 -5.11 -3.76
N SER A 183 14.01 -4.09 -3.88
CA SER A 183 12.75 -4.02 -3.15
C SER A 183 11.81 -5.16 -3.55
N ILE A 184 11.62 -5.41 -4.84
CA ILE A 184 10.76 -6.48 -5.35
C ILE A 184 11.23 -7.85 -4.84
N LEU A 185 12.53 -8.13 -4.97
CA LEU A 185 13.09 -9.41 -4.53
C LEU A 185 12.98 -9.58 -3.01
N THR A 186 13.32 -8.55 -2.25
CA THR A 186 13.25 -8.59 -0.77
C THR A 186 11.81 -8.74 -0.29
N CYS A 187 10.86 -7.98 -0.85
CA CYS A 187 9.44 -8.13 -0.53
C CYS A 187 8.94 -9.52 -0.90
N GLY A 188 9.32 -10.05 -2.08
CA GLY A 188 8.94 -11.39 -2.50
C GLY A 188 9.41 -12.46 -1.53
N CYS A 189 10.66 -12.42 -1.11
CA CYS A 189 11.20 -13.36 -0.12
C CYS A 189 10.47 -13.27 1.23
N ILE A 190 10.20 -12.05 1.71
CA ILE A 190 9.47 -11.84 2.97
C ILE A 190 8.03 -12.36 2.86
N TYR A 191 7.32 -12.07 1.76
CA TYR A 191 5.96 -12.53 1.55
C TYR A 191 5.87 -14.06 1.47
N VAL A 192 6.74 -14.71 0.68
CA VAL A 192 6.78 -16.17 0.59
C VAL A 192 7.06 -16.80 1.95
N PHE A 193 8.03 -16.27 2.68
CA PHE A 193 8.35 -16.74 4.04
C PHE A 193 7.15 -16.58 4.98
N TYR A 194 6.55 -15.40 5.03
CA TYR A 194 5.47 -15.09 5.94
C TYR A 194 4.19 -15.90 5.64
N TYR A 195 3.79 -15.97 4.36
CA TYR A 195 2.65 -16.78 3.95
C TYR A 195 2.88 -18.27 4.20
N PHE A 196 4.10 -18.76 4.01
CA PHE A 196 4.46 -20.13 4.36
C PHE A 196 4.25 -20.40 5.87
N CYS A 197 4.72 -19.49 6.72
CA CYS A 197 4.54 -19.62 8.18
C CYS A 197 3.07 -19.56 8.60
N VAL A 198 2.27 -18.73 7.97
CA VAL A 198 0.84 -18.58 8.30
C VAL A 198 0.01 -19.75 7.75
N ALA A 199 0.28 -20.19 6.52
CA ALA A 199 -0.50 -21.25 5.86
C ALA A 199 -0.39 -22.63 6.53
N GLY A 200 0.69 -22.87 7.27
CA GLY A 200 0.88 -24.12 8.03
C GLY A 200 0.18 -24.13 9.39
N LEU A 201 -0.47 -23.05 9.83
CA LEU A 201 -1.14 -23.00 11.12
C LEU A 201 -2.43 -23.80 11.16
N ASP A 202 -2.68 -24.48 12.28
CA ASP A 202 -3.94 -25.16 12.55
C ASP A 202 -5.09 -24.14 12.65
N GLY A 203 -6.30 -24.54 12.23
CA GLY A 203 -7.51 -23.74 12.38
C GLY A 203 -7.58 -22.47 11.50
N LEU A 204 -6.61 -22.22 10.61
CA LEU A 204 -6.60 -21.05 9.74
C LEU A 204 -7.87 -20.96 8.88
N LYS A 205 -8.38 -22.10 8.40
CA LYS A 205 -9.60 -22.16 7.59
C LYS A 205 -10.83 -21.73 8.38
N ASP A 206 -10.92 -22.13 9.63
CA ASP A 206 -12.04 -21.77 10.51
C ASP A 206 -12.01 -20.29 10.87
N VAL A 207 -10.80 -19.76 11.12
CA VAL A 207 -10.63 -18.30 11.32
C VAL A 207 -10.98 -17.53 10.06
N TYR A 208 -10.60 -18.01 8.89
CA TYR A 208 -10.95 -17.35 7.63
C TYR A 208 -12.47 -17.30 7.43
N THR A 209 -13.19 -18.41 7.66
CA THR A 209 -14.65 -18.44 7.49
C THR A 209 -15.40 -17.58 8.50
N ASN A 210 -14.93 -17.53 9.74
CA ASN A 210 -15.64 -16.84 10.83
C ASN A 210 -15.21 -15.37 10.99
N PHE A 211 -13.96 -15.03 10.63
CA PHE A 211 -13.34 -13.72 10.90
C PHE A 211 -12.73 -13.06 9.67
N ALA A 212 -12.99 -13.55 8.45
CA ALA A 212 -12.43 -12.99 7.21
C ALA A 212 -12.79 -11.50 7.03
N GLN A 213 -13.94 -11.08 7.52
CA GLN A 213 -14.38 -9.69 7.48
C GLN A 213 -13.70 -8.79 8.52
N ASP A 214 -12.93 -9.39 9.45
CA ASP A 214 -12.34 -8.68 10.58
C ASP A 214 -10.96 -8.07 10.30
N GLY A 215 -10.49 -8.16 9.07
CA GLY A 215 -9.41 -7.34 8.51
C GLY A 215 -8.03 -7.98 8.60
N PHE A 216 -7.57 -8.49 9.74
CA PHE A 216 -6.20 -8.97 9.90
C PHE A 216 -6.16 -10.44 10.31
N LEU A 217 -6.23 -11.32 9.31
CA LEU A 217 -6.32 -12.77 9.50
C LEU A 217 -5.26 -13.32 10.45
N THR A 218 -4.01 -12.89 10.33
CA THR A 218 -2.92 -13.38 11.19
C THR A 218 -3.12 -13.00 12.66
N ILE A 219 -3.56 -11.77 12.92
CA ILE A 219 -3.86 -11.30 14.27
C ILE A 219 -5.04 -12.08 14.84
N ALA A 220 -6.11 -12.25 14.06
CA ALA A 220 -7.27 -13.05 14.45
C ALA A 220 -6.90 -14.51 14.73
N THR A 221 -6.01 -15.13 13.93
CA THR A 221 -5.51 -16.48 14.16
C THR A 221 -4.72 -16.56 15.47
N MET A 222 -3.82 -15.63 15.73
CA MET A 222 -3.07 -15.60 16.98
C MET A 222 -3.97 -15.44 18.21
N GLN A 223 -5.02 -14.64 18.12
CA GLN A 223 -5.94 -14.42 19.23
C GLN A 223 -6.92 -15.58 19.46
N ASN A 224 -7.52 -16.09 18.39
CA ASN A 224 -8.62 -17.05 18.49
C ASN A 224 -8.17 -18.52 18.47
N VAL A 225 -7.07 -18.85 17.78
CA VAL A 225 -6.55 -20.22 17.69
C VAL A 225 -5.45 -20.47 18.71
N LEU A 226 -4.48 -19.55 18.80
CA LEU A 226 -3.33 -19.71 19.68
C LEU A 226 -3.59 -19.16 21.10
N GLY A 227 -4.69 -18.41 21.31
CA GLY A 227 -5.03 -17.80 22.60
C GLY A 227 -4.05 -16.72 23.06
N TRP A 228 -3.26 -16.18 22.16
CA TRP A 228 -2.25 -15.17 22.49
C TRP A 228 -2.90 -13.77 22.59
N THR A 229 -2.52 -13.02 23.59
CA THR A 229 -3.04 -11.66 23.82
C THR A 229 -1.98 -10.59 23.59
N PHE A 230 -0.78 -10.79 24.11
CA PHE A 230 0.28 -9.76 24.10
C PHE A 230 0.94 -9.61 22.72
N TRP A 231 1.35 -10.70 22.09
CA TRP A 231 2.05 -10.67 20.81
C TRP A 231 1.20 -10.08 19.67
N PRO A 232 -0.08 -10.43 19.51
CA PRO A 232 -0.99 -9.78 18.55
C PRO A 232 -1.06 -8.26 18.66
N ILE A 233 -1.00 -7.72 19.89
CA ILE A 233 -0.99 -6.27 20.10
C ILE A 233 0.31 -5.65 19.58
N ILE A 234 1.47 -6.27 19.85
CA ILE A 234 2.77 -5.81 19.34
C ILE A 234 2.77 -5.84 17.80
N VAL A 235 2.33 -6.95 17.20
CA VAL A 235 2.22 -7.09 15.74
C VAL A 235 1.29 -6.02 15.17
N GLY A 236 0.17 -5.77 15.81
CA GLY A 236 -0.76 -4.73 15.39
C GLY A 236 -0.16 -3.33 15.44
N ILE A 237 0.54 -2.97 16.51
CA ILE A 237 1.19 -1.65 16.60
C ILE A 237 2.31 -1.53 15.54
N LEU A 238 3.19 -2.50 15.44
CA LEU A 238 4.37 -2.39 14.57
C LEU A 238 4.05 -2.65 13.09
N SER A 239 3.08 -3.51 12.78
CA SER A 239 2.71 -3.81 11.40
C SER A 239 1.51 -2.99 10.93
N CYS A 240 0.41 -2.94 11.69
CA CYS A 240 -0.77 -2.20 11.25
C CYS A 240 -0.58 -0.69 11.38
N LEU A 241 -0.14 -0.18 12.54
CA LEU A 241 -0.01 1.26 12.72
C LEU A 241 1.23 1.81 11.99
N LEU A 242 2.41 1.25 12.25
CA LEU A 242 3.65 1.77 11.64
C LEU A 242 3.83 1.27 10.21
N GLY A 243 3.62 -0.01 9.93
CA GLY A 243 3.82 -0.57 8.58
C GLY A 243 2.87 0.01 7.55
N MET A 244 1.58 0.05 7.84
CA MET A 244 0.58 0.68 6.96
C MET A 244 0.78 2.20 6.91
N GLY A 245 1.20 2.82 8.01
CA GLY A 245 1.56 4.24 8.05
C GLY A 245 2.72 4.59 7.13
N ALA A 246 3.74 3.74 7.03
CA ALA A 246 4.84 3.91 6.08
C ALA A 246 4.35 3.86 4.63
N SER A 247 3.46 2.94 4.31
CA SER A 247 2.84 2.83 2.98
C SER A 247 2.01 4.07 2.66
N LEU A 248 1.19 4.55 3.62
CA LEU A 248 0.41 5.78 3.47
C LEU A 248 1.31 6.96 3.11
N LEU A 249 2.40 7.18 3.85
CA LEU A 249 3.34 8.28 3.56
C LEU A 249 3.96 8.13 2.17
N GLY A 250 4.33 6.93 1.75
CA GLY A 250 4.91 6.66 0.44
C GLY A 250 3.96 7.05 -0.70
N PHE A 251 2.72 6.57 -0.65
CA PHE A 251 1.70 6.91 -1.65
C PHE A 251 1.29 8.38 -1.59
N TRP A 252 1.21 8.97 -0.39
CA TRP A 252 0.95 10.39 -0.22
C TRP A 252 2.00 11.24 -0.92
N MET A 253 3.27 11.00 -0.63
CA MET A 253 4.37 11.74 -1.24
C MET A 253 4.37 11.57 -2.76
N SER A 254 4.19 10.37 -3.28
CA SER A 254 4.17 10.09 -4.71
C SER A 254 3.02 10.79 -5.43
N THR A 255 1.82 10.80 -4.86
CA THR A 255 0.65 11.52 -5.40
C THR A 255 0.90 13.02 -5.45
N VAL A 256 1.45 13.59 -4.37
CA VAL A 256 1.80 15.02 -4.30
C VAL A 256 2.84 15.39 -5.34
N ARG A 257 3.86 14.54 -5.57
CA ARG A 257 4.90 14.75 -6.59
C ARG A 257 4.34 14.66 -8.01
N MET A 258 3.44 13.72 -8.25
CA MET A 258 2.76 13.59 -9.54
C MET A 258 1.99 14.87 -9.89
N LEU A 259 1.18 15.41 -8.95
CA LEU A 259 0.45 16.66 -9.12
C LEU A 259 1.40 17.86 -9.38
N TYR A 260 2.49 17.92 -8.63
CA TYR A 260 3.53 18.93 -8.81
C TYR A 260 4.16 18.84 -10.21
N SER A 261 4.53 17.65 -10.65
CA SER A 261 5.11 17.40 -11.98
C SER A 261 4.14 17.78 -13.10
N MET A 262 2.86 17.45 -12.96
CA MET A 262 1.82 17.86 -13.91
C MET A 262 1.71 19.39 -14.01
N ALA A 263 1.79 20.10 -12.90
CA ALA A 263 1.76 21.57 -12.89
C ALA A 263 2.99 22.18 -13.56
N ASN A 264 4.18 21.64 -13.31
CA ASN A 264 5.41 22.08 -13.96
C ASN A 264 5.41 21.85 -15.47
N LYS A 265 4.72 20.83 -15.95
CA LYS A 265 4.56 20.52 -17.39
C LYS A 265 3.36 21.23 -18.03
N ASN A 266 2.71 22.17 -17.33
CA ASN A 266 1.54 22.94 -17.78
C ASN A 266 0.29 22.07 -18.10
N PHE A 267 0.13 20.94 -17.43
CA PHE A 267 -1.11 20.15 -17.45
C PHE A 267 -2.10 20.59 -16.37
N LEU A 268 -1.60 21.17 -15.29
CA LEU A 268 -2.38 21.73 -14.20
C LEU A 268 -2.00 23.21 -13.98
N PRO A 269 -2.84 24.01 -13.31
CA PRO A 269 -2.54 25.39 -12.96
C PRO A 269 -1.22 25.49 -12.18
N LYS A 270 -0.40 26.49 -12.46
CA LYS A 270 0.92 26.70 -11.84
C LYS A 270 0.89 26.86 -10.32
N VAL A 271 -0.28 27.14 -9.74
CA VAL A 271 -0.46 27.22 -8.29
C VAL A 271 -0.15 25.89 -7.61
N PHE A 272 -0.35 24.75 -8.29
CA PHE A 272 0.01 23.42 -7.80
C PHE A 272 1.54 23.18 -7.74
N ALA A 273 2.34 24.05 -8.39
CA ALA A 273 3.79 24.01 -8.34
C ALA A 273 4.38 24.88 -7.21
N ALA A 274 3.57 25.58 -6.43
CA ALA A 274 4.04 26.40 -5.32
C ALA A 274 4.50 25.51 -4.14
N VAL A 275 5.74 25.74 -3.67
CA VAL A 275 6.35 24.99 -2.56
C VAL A 275 6.42 25.84 -1.29
N ASN A 276 6.38 25.18 -0.13
CA ASN A 276 6.56 25.81 1.17
C ASN A 276 8.06 25.98 1.51
N LYS A 277 8.35 26.48 2.74
CA LYS A 277 9.73 26.63 3.24
C LYS A 277 10.51 25.32 3.30
N ASN A 278 9.82 24.19 3.43
CA ASN A 278 10.39 22.83 3.48
C ASN A 278 10.49 22.17 2.10
N GLN A 279 10.35 22.94 1.01
CA GLN A 279 10.37 22.45 -0.37
C GLN A 279 9.22 21.46 -0.68
N GLN A 280 8.10 21.49 0.08
CA GLN A 280 6.94 20.64 -0.14
C GLN A 280 5.83 21.39 -0.87
N PRO A 281 5.21 20.80 -1.92
CA PRO A 281 4.10 21.42 -2.64
C PRO A 281 2.85 21.50 -1.74
N MET A 282 2.45 22.72 -1.34
CA MET A 282 1.36 22.89 -0.36
C MET A 282 0.00 22.60 -0.93
N LEU A 283 -0.33 23.15 -2.11
CA LEU A 283 -1.66 22.95 -2.70
C LEU A 283 -1.96 21.49 -3.05
N PRO A 284 -1.03 20.72 -3.65
CA PRO A 284 -1.20 19.26 -3.82
C PRO A 284 -1.46 18.52 -2.51
N ASN A 285 -0.77 18.88 -1.43
CA ASN A 285 -0.97 18.26 -0.11
C ASN A 285 -2.37 18.54 0.45
N VAL A 286 -2.82 19.80 0.38
CA VAL A 286 -4.17 20.19 0.84
C VAL A 286 -5.23 19.52 -0.03
N PHE A 287 -5.05 19.50 -1.35
CA PHE A 287 -5.96 18.84 -2.28
C PHE A 287 -6.13 17.36 -1.96
N LEU A 288 -5.02 16.65 -1.71
CA LEU A 288 -5.05 15.23 -1.33
C LEU A 288 -5.74 15.02 0.02
N LEU A 289 -5.48 15.90 1.01
CA LEU A 289 -6.16 15.84 2.31
C LEU A 289 -7.67 15.97 2.16
N VAL A 290 -8.13 16.99 1.43
CA VAL A 290 -9.57 17.25 1.24
C VAL A 290 -10.24 16.07 0.53
N LEU A 291 -9.64 15.54 -0.54
CA LEU A 291 -10.16 14.36 -1.23
C LEU A 291 -10.19 13.12 -0.33
N SER A 292 -9.14 12.89 0.44
CA SER A 292 -9.07 11.76 1.36
C SER A 292 -10.13 11.85 2.46
N LEU A 293 -10.41 13.05 2.98
CA LEU A 293 -11.50 13.27 3.95
C LEU A 293 -12.89 13.00 3.33
N ILE A 294 -13.11 13.43 2.09
CA ILE A 294 -14.34 13.11 1.36
C ILE A 294 -14.48 11.59 1.19
N PHE A 295 -13.39 10.91 0.80
CA PHE A 295 -13.42 9.46 0.60
C PHE A 295 -13.62 8.67 1.88
N ILE A 296 -13.09 9.10 3.04
CA ILE A 296 -13.40 8.45 4.33
C ILE A 296 -14.92 8.47 4.61
N VAL A 297 -15.58 9.58 4.33
CA VAL A 297 -17.04 9.69 4.51
C VAL A 297 -17.79 8.79 3.53
N LEU A 298 -17.41 8.81 2.26
CA LEU A 298 -18.02 7.99 1.20
C LEU A 298 -17.75 6.49 1.37
N GLN A 299 -16.66 6.11 2.04
CA GLN A 299 -16.28 4.73 2.33
C GLN A 299 -17.34 3.99 3.17
N ASN A 300 -18.24 4.71 3.83
CA ASN A 300 -19.38 4.13 4.52
C ASN A 300 -20.41 3.49 3.56
N SER A 301 -20.34 3.75 2.26
CA SER A 301 -21.13 3.10 1.21
C SER A 301 -20.36 1.93 0.59
N SER A 302 -20.85 0.70 0.80
CA SER A 302 -20.22 -0.53 0.29
C SER A 302 -20.05 -0.51 -1.23
N ASP A 303 -21.05 0.02 -1.95
CA ASP A 303 -21.07 0.05 -3.41
C ASP A 303 -20.01 1.01 -3.96
N PHE A 304 -19.87 2.18 -3.35
CA PHE A 304 -18.83 3.14 -3.71
C PHE A 304 -17.43 2.56 -3.54
N MET A 305 -17.17 1.88 -2.41
CA MET A 305 -15.87 1.29 -2.12
C MET A 305 -15.52 0.18 -3.10
N SER A 306 -16.45 -0.71 -3.40
CA SER A 306 -16.25 -1.78 -4.38
C SER A 306 -15.93 -1.21 -5.76
N ALA A 307 -16.70 -0.25 -6.25
CA ALA A 307 -16.46 0.42 -7.53
C ALA A 307 -15.10 1.12 -7.55
N PHE A 308 -14.73 1.77 -6.45
CA PHE A 308 -13.48 2.51 -6.34
C PHE A 308 -12.25 1.61 -6.28
N PHE A 309 -12.29 0.49 -5.53
CA PHE A 309 -11.22 -0.52 -5.54
C PHE A 309 -11.04 -1.18 -6.90
N ASN A 310 -12.14 -1.42 -7.63
CA ASN A 310 -12.08 -1.93 -8.99
C ASN A 310 -11.41 -0.92 -9.94
N LEU A 311 -11.72 0.37 -9.80
CA LEU A 311 -11.06 1.44 -10.55
C LEU A 311 -9.57 1.54 -10.24
N MET A 312 -9.18 1.39 -8.95
CA MET A 312 -7.78 1.32 -8.54
C MET A 312 -7.03 0.19 -9.22
N SER A 313 -7.58 -1.01 -9.12
CA SER A 313 -6.97 -2.21 -9.71
C SER A 313 -6.79 -2.05 -11.21
N PHE A 314 -7.79 -1.47 -11.90
CA PHE A 314 -7.70 -1.15 -13.31
C PHE A 314 -6.62 -0.09 -13.61
N GLY A 315 -6.55 0.99 -12.82
CA GLY A 315 -5.51 2.02 -12.96
C GLY A 315 -4.10 1.45 -12.79
N CYS A 316 -3.91 0.56 -11.81
CA CYS A 316 -2.63 -0.13 -11.61
C CYS A 316 -2.30 -1.09 -12.77
N CYS A 317 -3.27 -1.82 -13.30
CA CYS A 317 -3.05 -2.69 -14.48
C CYS A 317 -2.60 -1.89 -15.70
N LEU A 318 -3.13 -0.69 -15.92
CA LEU A 318 -2.70 0.19 -17.01
C LEU A 318 -1.22 0.59 -16.87
N LEU A 319 -0.73 0.74 -15.65
CA LEU A 319 0.67 1.06 -15.37
C LEU A 319 1.61 -0.05 -15.86
N TYR A 320 1.20 -1.31 -15.74
CA TYR A 320 2.00 -2.45 -16.18
C TYR A 320 1.96 -2.67 -17.69
N THR A 321 0.98 -2.11 -18.39
CA THR A 321 0.81 -2.27 -19.84
C THR A 321 1.34 -1.08 -20.65
N SER A 322 1.59 0.05 -20.00
CA SER A 322 2.17 1.26 -20.60
C SER A 322 3.70 1.29 -20.46
#